data_59cb265416dc565ea9b16d71e7133858
#
_entry.id   59cb265416dc565ea9b16d71e7133858
#
_cell.length_a   1.000
_cell.length_b   1.000
_cell.length_c   1.000
_cell.angle_alpha   90.00
_cell.angle_beta   90.00
_cell.angle_gamma   90.00
#
_symmetry.space_group_name_H-M   'P 1'
#
loop_
_entity.id
_entity.type
_entity.pdbx_description
1 polymer ?
#
loop_
_entity_poly.entity_id
_entity_poly.type
_entity_poly.pdbx_seq_one_letter_code
_entity_poly.pdbx_strand_id
1 'polypeptide(L)' 'MRVLVTGAAGFLGSHLTDRLLQEGFSVLGMDNLITGSLENIAHLENEPHFDFIE' A
#
# COMPACT_ATOMS: atom_id res chain seq x y z
N MET A 1 -4.05 3.32 14.42
CA MET A 1 -2.62 3.56 14.18
C MET A 1 -2.38 3.69 12.68
N ARG A 2 -1.53 4.61 12.30
CA ARG A 2 -1.16 4.82 10.91
C ARG A 2 0.24 4.30 10.65
N VAL A 3 0.41 3.54 9.56
CA VAL A 3 1.68 2.90 9.22
C VAL A 3 2.14 3.38 7.85
N LEU A 4 3.41 3.76 7.75
CA LEU A 4 4.02 4.10 6.47
C LEU A 4 4.68 2.86 5.89
N VAL A 5 4.34 2.52 4.65
CA VAL A 5 4.95 1.39 3.94
C VAL A 5 5.68 1.94 2.71
N THR A 6 7.01 1.87 2.71
CA THR A 6 7.80 2.20 1.53
C THR A 6 7.85 0.96 0.62
N GLY A 7 7.89 1.18 -0.69
CA GLY A 7 7.82 0.08 -1.63
C GLY A 7 6.42 -0.55 -1.70
N ALA A 8 5.38 0.22 -1.40
CA ALA A 8 4.02 -0.30 -1.27
C ALA A 8 3.47 -0.92 -2.55
N ALA A 9 3.92 -0.47 -3.71
CA ALA A 9 3.47 -1.01 -5.00
C ALA A 9 4.33 -2.20 -5.47
N GLY A 10 5.34 -2.60 -4.70
CA GLY A 10 6.10 -3.80 -4.97
C GLY A 10 5.34 -5.04 -4.54
N PHE A 11 5.85 -6.21 -4.91
CA PHE A 11 5.18 -7.46 -4.59
C PHE A 11 5.02 -7.66 -3.08
N LEU A 12 6.14 -7.57 -2.35
CA LEU A 12 6.09 -7.78 -0.89
C LEU A 12 5.40 -6.63 -0.18
N GLY A 13 5.64 -5.39 -0.61
CA GLY A 13 5.04 -4.21 0.01
C GLY A 13 3.52 -4.18 -0.15
N SER A 14 3.01 -4.61 -1.31
CA SER A 14 1.57 -4.66 -1.52
C SER A 14 0.91 -5.72 -0.65
N HIS A 15 1.54 -6.87 -0.46
CA HIS A 15 1.01 -7.91 0.43
C HIS A 15 1.06 -7.46 1.89
N LEU A 16 2.13 -6.79 2.31
CA LEU A 16 2.21 -6.23 3.65
C LEU A 16 1.11 -5.21 3.89
N THR A 17 0.87 -4.35 2.90
CA THR A 17 -0.18 -3.34 2.98
C THR A 17 -1.54 -4.00 3.19
N ASP A 18 -1.85 -5.04 2.40
CA ASP A 18 -3.11 -5.77 2.55
C ASP A 18 -3.26 -6.33 3.96
N ARG A 19 -2.19 -6.91 4.50
CA ARG A 19 -2.24 -7.50 5.83
C ARG A 19 -2.47 -6.43 6.90
N LEU A 20 -1.80 -5.30 6.79
CA LEU A 20 -1.97 -4.21 7.74
C LEU A 20 -3.40 -3.66 7.72
N LEU A 21 -3.98 -3.52 6.53
CA LEU A 21 -5.36 -3.08 6.42
C LEU A 21 -6.33 -4.09 7.04
N GLN A 22 -6.08 -5.38 6.85
CA GLN A 22 -6.89 -6.43 7.48
C GLN A 22 -6.81 -6.39 8.99
N GLU A 23 -5.66 -5.99 9.54
CA GLU A 23 -5.45 -5.89 10.99
C GLU A 23 -6.00 -4.60 11.57
N GLY A 24 -6.61 -3.75 10.76
CA GLY A 24 -7.26 -2.52 11.24
C GLY A 24 -6.38 -1.29 11.26
N PHE A 25 -5.18 -1.34 10.67
CA PHE A 25 -4.33 -0.17 10.57
C PHE A 25 -4.72 0.70 9.38
N SER A 26 -4.46 2.00 9.48
CA SER A 26 -4.47 2.88 8.33
C SER A 26 -3.07 2.89 7.73
N VAL A 27 -2.97 2.84 6.41
CA VAL A 27 -1.68 2.72 5.73
C VAL A 27 -1.46 3.89 4.77
N LEU A 28 -0.28 4.51 4.88
CA LEU A 28 0.21 5.43 3.86
C LEU A 28 1.28 4.69 3.07
N GLY A 29 0.97 4.35 1.82
CA GLY A 29 1.91 3.67 0.94
C GLY A 29 2.75 4.66 0.15
N MET A 30 4.03 4.35 -0.05
CA MET A 30 4.94 5.18 -0.83
C MET A 30 5.75 4.30 -1.76
N ASP A 31 5.85 4.68 -3.02
CA ASP A 31 6.63 3.93 -4.01
C ASP A 31 6.97 4.86 -5.17
N ASN A 32 8.15 4.70 -5.73
CA ASN A 32 8.55 5.47 -6.92
C ASN A 32 8.22 4.75 -8.22
N LEU A 33 7.64 3.56 -8.14
CA LEU A 33 7.21 2.75 -9.27
C LEU A 33 8.31 2.31 -10.23
N ILE A 34 9.58 2.36 -9.79
CA ILE A 34 10.69 1.88 -10.61
C ILE A 34 10.65 0.36 -10.73
N THR A 35 10.43 -0.33 -9.60
CA THR A 35 10.35 -1.79 -9.59
C THR A 35 8.96 -2.31 -9.21
N GLY A 36 8.09 -1.43 -8.73
CA GLY A 36 6.72 -1.76 -8.39
C GLY A 36 5.76 -1.45 -9.53
N SER A 37 4.50 -1.75 -9.32
CA SER A 37 3.46 -1.50 -10.31
C SER A 37 2.17 -1.07 -9.61
N LEU A 38 1.49 -0.09 -10.19
CA LEU A 38 0.18 0.34 -9.69
C LEU A 38 -0.83 -0.81 -9.70
N GLU A 39 -0.64 -1.80 -10.56
CA GLU A 39 -1.54 -2.96 -10.59
C GLU A 39 -1.54 -3.72 -9.26
N ASN A 40 -0.43 -3.72 -8.55
CA ASN A 40 -0.32 -4.43 -7.28
C ASN A 40 -1.19 -3.82 -6.18
N ILE A 41 -1.55 -2.55 -6.33
CA ILE A 41 -2.37 -1.84 -5.33
C ILE A 41 -3.67 -1.31 -5.92
N ALA A 42 -4.01 -1.69 -7.16
CA ALA A 42 -5.22 -1.21 -7.82
C ALA A 42 -6.48 -1.58 -7.04
N HIS A 43 -6.49 -2.71 -6.37
CA HIS A 43 -7.63 -3.15 -5.56
C HIS A 43 -7.84 -2.29 -4.31
N LEU A 44 -6.89 -1.43 -3.98
CA LEU A 44 -6.98 -0.53 -2.81
C LEU A 44 -7.47 0.87 -3.18
N GLU A 45 -7.82 1.11 -4.43
CA GLU A 45 -8.21 2.43 -4.91
C GLU A 45 -9.35 3.06 -4.08
N ASN A 46 -10.30 2.25 -3.67
CA ASN A 46 -11.44 2.72 -2.90
C ASN A 46 -11.36 2.37 -1.42
N GLU A 47 -10.18 1.96 -0.93
CA GLU A 47 -9.99 1.62 0.47
C GLU A 47 -9.85 2.89 1.30
N PRO A 48 -10.78 3.19 2.23
CA PRO A 48 -10.76 4.46 2.97
C PRO A 48 -9.57 4.62 3.91
N HIS A 49 -8.92 3.53 4.29
CA HIS A 49 -7.78 3.57 5.21
C HIS A 49 -6.44 3.46 4.51
N PHE A 50 -6.43 3.57 3.19
CA PHE A 50 -5.20 3.51 2.40
C PHE A 50 -5.03 4.78 1.58
N ASP A 51 -3.85 5.39 1.68
CA ASP A 51 -3.43 6.51 0.82
C ASP A 51 -2.12 6.13 0.15
N PHE A 52 -1.91 6.62 -1.05
CA PHE A 52 -0.70 6.32 -1.82
C PHE A 52 -0.02 7.59 -2.29
N ILE A 53 1.30 7.65 -2.14
CA ILE A 53 2.16 8.75 -2.62
C ILE A 53 3.21 8.14 -3.53
N GLU A 54 3.32 8.68 -4.74
CA GLU A 54 4.32 8.24 -5.72
C GLU A 54 5.71 8.83 -5.46
#